data_3fbf956aff08fa16e7ae9d71c4584062
#
_entry.id   3fbf956aff08fa16e7ae9d71c4584062
#
_cell.length_a   1.000
_cell.length_b   1.000
_cell.length_c   1.000
_cell.angle_alpha   90.00
_cell.angle_beta   90.00
_cell.angle_gamma   90.00
#
_symmetry.space_group_name_H-M   'P 1'
#
loop_
_entity.id
_entity.type
_entity.pdbx_description
1 polymer ?
#
loop_
_entity_poly.entity_id
_entity_poly.type
_entity_poly.pdbx_seq_one_letter_code
_entity_poly.pdbx_strand_id
1 'polypeptide(L)'
;MFAKYLNRYHRVMDDSGSSPVAVRRAIRAGRHRSHTAGLAPGYVQGNVCILPREYADEFRAFCERNPKPCPLLAMARPGDPRLPELGDDLDIRTDVPRYRIFVDGELTGEVEDLQRHWREDLVSFVLGCSFSFEEALMAAGLPLRYVEQGRNVPMYRTSVDTVPAGRFRGKLVVSMRPFRPADAIRAIEITARYPRVHGSPVHIGRPDLIGIDDLARPWVGDPTEVRDDELPLFWACGVTPQSVVLDAKPSLCITHAPGHMLVTDLENRSLAER
;
A
#
# COMPACT_ATOMS: atom_id res chain seq x y z
N MET A 1 -20.05 18.86 5.01
CA MET A 1 -19.53 17.60 5.59
C MET A 1 -18.09 17.35 5.16
N PHE A 2 -17.76 17.52 3.89
CA PHE A 2 -16.41 17.40 3.29
C PHE A 2 -15.34 18.29 3.97
N ALA A 3 -15.67 19.55 4.28
CA ALA A 3 -14.75 20.48 4.97
C ALA A 3 -14.40 20.06 6.42
N LYS A 4 -15.30 19.36 7.12
CA LYS A 4 -15.01 18.82 8.47
C LYS A 4 -14.06 17.62 8.44
N TYR A 5 -14.04 16.88 7.33
CA TYR A 5 -13.19 15.73 7.12
C TYR A 5 -11.75 16.18 6.78
N LEU A 6 -11.62 17.10 5.84
CA LEU A 6 -10.34 17.79 5.57
C LEU A 6 -9.77 18.44 6.84
N ASN A 7 -10.60 19.06 7.68
CA ASN A 7 -10.20 19.63 8.97
C ASN A 7 -9.77 18.57 10.01
N ARG A 8 -10.24 17.33 9.95
CA ARG A 8 -9.78 16.28 10.86
C ARG A 8 -8.44 15.69 10.40
N TYR A 9 -8.23 15.58 9.08
CA TYR A 9 -6.91 15.30 8.49
C TYR A 9 -5.93 16.46 8.75
N HIS A 10 -6.39 17.73 8.64
CA HIS A 10 -5.57 18.91 8.92
C HIS A 10 -5.30 19.15 10.42
N ARG A 11 -6.06 18.58 11.34
CA ARG A 11 -5.83 18.76 12.81
C ARG A 11 -4.67 17.92 13.37
N VAL A 12 -4.08 17.03 12.58
CA VAL A 12 -2.81 16.35 12.89
C VAL A 12 -1.61 17.16 12.33
N MET A 13 -1.90 18.24 11.63
CA MET A 13 -0.93 19.12 10.97
C MET A 13 -0.49 20.23 11.91
N ASP A 14 0.35 19.91 12.87
CA ASP A 14 1.32 20.87 13.36
C ASP A 14 2.33 21.14 12.21
N ASP A 15 2.85 22.36 12.10
CA ASP A 15 3.60 23.00 10.98
C ASP A 15 4.65 22.17 10.22
N SER A 16 4.86 20.89 10.57
CA SER A 16 5.86 19.97 9.98
C SER A 16 5.35 19.09 8.83
N GLY A 17 4.05 19.12 8.52
CA GLY A 17 3.40 18.08 7.72
C GLY A 17 3.16 18.37 6.23
N SER A 18 3.61 19.47 5.69
CA SER A 18 3.23 19.92 4.33
C SER A 18 4.11 19.32 3.21
N SER A 19 5.32 18.89 3.47
CA SER A 19 6.20 18.29 2.44
C SER A 19 6.71 16.91 2.83
N PRO A 20 6.93 16.01 1.84
CA PRO A 20 7.50 14.69 2.10
C PRO A 20 8.81 14.72 2.89
N VAL A 21 9.71 15.63 2.55
CA VAL A 21 10.99 15.85 3.25
C VAL A 21 10.78 16.20 4.72
N ALA A 22 9.81 17.07 5.01
CA ALA A 22 9.50 17.45 6.40
C ALA A 22 8.96 16.26 7.21
N VAL A 23 8.10 15.44 6.59
CA VAL A 23 7.58 14.20 7.20
C VAL A 23 8.72 13.23 7.49
N ARG A 24 9.59 12.92 6.51
CA ARG A 24 10.74 12.02 6.69
C ARG A 24 11.68 12.54 7.78
N ARG A 25 11.97 13.84 7.83
CA ARG A 25 12.78 14.45 8.90
C ARG A 25 12.14 14.32 10.28
N ALA A 26 10.81 14.45 10.38
CA ALA A 26 10.09 14.27 11.64
C ALA A 26 10.16 12.81 12.12
N ILE A 27 10.05 11.84 11.20
CA ILE A 27 10.22 10.40 11.47
C ILE A 27 11.64 10.11 11.96
N ARG A 28 12.68 10.51 11.22
CA ARG A 28 14.11 10.34 11.61
C ARG A 28 14.41 10.90 12.99
N ALA A 29 13.80 12.03 13.33
CA ALA A 29 13.97 12.68 14.63
C ALA A 29 13.11 12.08 15.75
N GLY A 30 12.34 11.00 15.47
CA GLY A 30 11.45 10.38 16.44
C GLY A 30 10.24 11.22 16.85
N ARG A 31 9.96 12.33 16.15
CA ARG A 31 8.82 13.20 16.43
C ARG A 31 7.50 12.68 15.83
N HIS A 32 7.58 11.83 14.82
CA HIS A 32 6.42 11.16 14.23
C HIS A 32 6.64 9.64 14.26
N ARG A 33 5.79 8.91 14.99
CA ARG A 33 5.87 7.46 15.20
C ARG A 33 4.54 6.75 14.92
N SER A 34 3.56 7.49 14.41
CA SER A 34 2.21 6.99 14.13
C SER A 34 2.02 6.73 12.63
N HIS A 35 0.78 6.44 12.25
CA HIS A 35 0.39 6.20 10.87
C HIS A 35 0.73 7.38 9.96
N THR A 36 1.12 7.08 8.73
CA THR A 36 1.44 8.11 7.71
C THR A 36 0.25 8.51 6.86
N ALA A 37 -0.89 7.83 7.00
CA ALA A 37 -2.10 8.15 6.25
C ALA A 37 -2.49 9.64 6.41
N GLY A 38 -2.68 10.33 5.29
CA GLY A 38 -3.02 11.76 5.26
C GLY A 38 -1.84 12.72 5.41
N LEU A 39 -0.62 12.23 5.64
CA LEU A 39 0.58 13.07 5.60
C LEU A 39 1.02 13.32 4.16
N ALA A 40 1.65 14.48 3.92
CA ALA A 40 2.12 14.91 2.59
C ALA A 40 1.05 14.67 1.50
N PRO A 41 -0.13 15.31 1.57
CA PRO A 41 -1.19 15.13 0.59
C PRO A 41 -0.68 15.48 -0.82
N GLY A 42 -1.11 14.73 -1.82
CA GLY A 42 -0.63 14.86 -3.20
C GLY A 42 0.60 14.01 -3.53
N TYR A 43 1.21 13.36 -2.54
CA TYR A 43 2.41 12.55 -2.73
C TYR A 43 2.16 11.06 -2.48
N VAL A 44 2.91 10.24 -3.22
CA VAL A 44 2.83 8.78 -3.15
C VAL A 44 3.37 8.26 -1.83
N GLN A 45 2.61 7.37 -1.21
CA GLN A 45 3.07 6.56 -0.08
C GLN A 45 3.26 5.12 -0.53
N GLY A 46 4.46 4.57 -0.30
CA GLY A 46 4.84 3.26 -0.79
C GLY A 46 4.81 2.18 0.28
N ASN A 47 4.42 0.97 -0.14
CA ASN A 47 4.60 -0.25 0.66
C ASN A 47 6.06 -0.70 0.57
N VAL A 48 6.66 -1.00 1.71
CA VAL A 48 8.06 -1.43 1.79
C VAL A 48 8.15 -2.94 2.01
N CYS A 49 9.01 -3.59 1.20
CA CYS A 49 9.42 -4.97 1.40
C CYS A 49 10.94 -5.05 1.20
N ILE A 50 11.67 -5.57 2.19
CA ILE A 50 13.13 -5.70 2.14
C ILE A 50 13.48 -7.18 2.34
N LEU A 51 14.27 -7.72 1.42
CA LEU A 51 14.63 -9.13 1.36
C LEU A 51 16.14 -9.29 1.18
N PRO A 52 16.72 -10.42 1.61
CA PRO A 52 18.07 -10.79 1.21
C PRO A 52 18.18 -10.94 -0.31
N ARG A 53 19.36 -10.62 -0.86
CA ARG A 53 19.67 -10.64 -2.30
C ARG A 53 19.27 -11.96 -2.98
N GLU A 54 19.39 -13.08 -2.30
CA GLU A 54 19.06 -14.40 -2.83
C GLU A 54 17.58 -14.57 -3.22
N TYR A 55 16.70 -13.69 -2.71
CA TYR A 55 15.26 -13.66 -3.02
C TYR A 55 14.90 -12.56 -4.03
N ALA A 56 15.79 -11.60 -4.26
CA ALA A 56 15.46 -10.33 -4.90
C ALA A 56 15.03 -10.50 -6.37
N ASP A 57 15.73 -11.30 -7.16
CA ASP A 57 15.41 -11.49 -8.58
C ASP A 57 14.08 -12.22 -8.77
N GLU A 58 13.82 -13.25 -7.94
CA GLU A 58 12.53 -13.95 -7.98
C GLU A 58 11.38 -13.04 -7.56
N PHE A 59 11.58 -12.21 -6.52
CA PHE A 59 10.55 -11.28 -6.06
C PHE A 59 10.30 -10.16 -7.08
N ARG A 60 11.35 -9.63 -7.70
CA ARG A 60 11.22 -8.68 -8.82
C ARG A 60 10.40 -9.30 -9.96
N ALA A 61 10.75 -10.52 -10.40
CA ALA A 61 10.02 -11.23 -11.44
C ALA A 61 8.56 -11.50 -11.04
N PHE A 62 8.29 -11.76 -9.75
CA PHE A 62 6.92 -11.88 -9.23
C PHE A 62 6.15 -10.57 -9.37
N CYS A 63 6.74 -9.44 -8.99
CA CYS A 63 6.11 -8.12 -9.15
C CYS A 63 5.82 -7.80 -10.62
N GLU A 64 6.78 -8.04 -11.52
CA GLU A 64 6.64 -7.81 -12.96
C GLU A 64 5.51 -8.67 -13.59
N ARG A 65 5.32 -9.90 -13.11
CA ARG A 65 4.25 -10.80 -13.57
C ARG A 65 2.88 -10.48 -12.95
N ASN A 66 2.86 -9.76 -11.85
CA ASN A 66 1.66 -9.39 -11.10
C ASN A 66 1.58 -7.86 -10.89
N PRO A 67 1.60 -7.05 -11.96
CA PRO A 67 1.77 -5.59 -11.83
C PRO A 67 0.61 -4.91 -11.10
N LYS A 68 -0.61 -5.46 -11.15
CA LYS A 68 -1.75 -4.89 -10.43
C LYS A 68 -1.63 -5.00 -8.90
N PRO A 69 -1.41 -6.18 -8.29
CA PRO A 69 -1.20 -6.26 -6.84
C PRO A 69 0.17 -5.80 -6.39
N CYS A 70 1.18 -5.83 -7.27
CA CYS A 70 2.57 -5.55 -6.95
C CYS A 70 3.16 -4.43 -7.84
N PRO A 71 2.58 -3.22 -7.86
CA PRO A 71 3.07 -2.14 -8.72
C PRO A 71 4.42 -1.63 -8.21
N LEU A 72 5.51 -2.13 -8.78
CA LEU A 72 6.87 -1.79 -8.38
C LEU A 72 7.18 -0.34 -8.77
N LEU A 73 7.49 0.50 -7.77
CA LEU A 73 7.87 1.90 -7.96
C LEU A 73 9.40 2.05 -8.01
N ALA A 74 10.12 1.37 -7.12
CA ALA A 74 11.57 1.38 -7.05
C ALA A 74 12.12 0.10 -6.42
N MET A 75 13.39 -0.21 -6.77
CA MET A 75 14.18 -1.30 -6.21
C MET A 75 15.59 -0.80 -5.96
N ALA A 76 16.06 -0.90 -4.72
CA ALA A 76 17.42 -0.53 -4.35
C ALA A 76 18.46 -1.55 -4.84
N ARG A 77 19.72 -1.12 -4.97
CA ARG A 77 20.84 -2.07 -5.10
C ARG A 77 21.07 -2.79 -3.76
N PRO A 78 21.65 -4.02 -3.79
CA PRO A 78 21.99 -4.69 -2.55
C PRO A 78 22.83 -3.80 -1.62
N GLY A 79 22.42 -3.70 -0.36
CA GLY A 79 23.08 -2.91 0.68
C GLY A 79 22.87 -1.39 0.59
N ASP A 80 22.38 -0.84 -0.51
CA ASP A 80 22.12 0.59 -0.63
C ASP A 80 20.77 0.95 0.03
N PRO A 81 20.76 1.79 1.08
CA PRO A 81 19.53 2.20 1.73
C PRO A 81 18.81 3.34 1.01
N ARG A 82 19.41 3.91 -0.04
CA ARG A 82 18.88 5.06 -0.77
C ARG A 82 18.00 4.62 -1.93
N LEU A 83 17.01 5.44 -2.21
CA LEU A 83 16.06 5.28 -3.33
C LEU A 83 15.85 6.66 -3.98
N PRO A 84 16.86 7.17 -4.72
CA PRO A 84 16.85 8.54 -5.26
C PRO A 84 15.67 8.80 -6.21
N GLU A 85 15.14 7.76 -6.87
CA GLU A 85 13.93 7.87 -7.70
C GLU A 85 12.67 8.22 -6.88
N LEU A 86 12.71 8.00 -5.56
CA LEU A 86 11.60 8.26 -4.65
C LEU A 86 11.82 9.47 -3.76
N GLY A 87 13.06 9.94 -3.67
CA GLY A 87 13.43 11.12 -2.91
C GLY A 87 14.94 11.21 -2.69
N ASP A 88 15.54 12.38 -2.99
CA ASP A 88 16.99 12.58 -2.94
C ASP A 88 17.61 12.35 -1.55
N ASP A 89 16.85 12.69 -0.48
CA ASP A 89 17.31 12.55 0.91
C ASP A 89 16.84 11.25 1.57
N LEU A 90 16.17 10.36 0.79
CA LEU A 90 15.51 9.18 1.34
C LEU A 90 16.52 8.13 1.81
N ASP A 91 16.36 7.70 3.06
CA ASP A 91 17.04 6.56 3.66
C ASP A 91 16.00 5.57 4.21
N ILE A 92 15.86 4.42 3.53
CA ILE A 92 14.86 3.42 3.89
C ILE A 92 15.03 2.84 5.30
N ARG A 93 16.18 3.03 5.94
CA ARG A 93 16.45 2.54 7.29
C ARG A 93 15.79 3.40 8.38
N THR A 94 15.43 4.66 8.06
CA THR A 94 15.00 5.66 9.06
C THR A 94 13.73 6.41 8.68
N ASP A 95 13.24 6.27 7.45
CA ASP A 95 12.18 7.11 6.89
C ASP A 95 10.78 6.49 6.93
N VAL A 96 10.66 5.33 7.56
CA VAL A 96 9.38 4.67 7.87
C VAL A 96 9.21 4.67 9.39
N PRO A 97 8.04 5.09 9.91
CA PRO A 97 7.89 5.27 11.36
C PRO A 97 7.98 3.97 12.16
N ARG A 98 7.68 2.82 11.52
CA ARG A 98 7.73 1.50 12.16
C ARG A 98 7.87 0.39 11.13
N TYR A 99 8.76 -0.55 11.43
CA TYR A 99 9.02 -1.74 10.63
C TYR A 99 8.62 -3.00 11.38
N ARG A 100 8.28 -4.04 10.63
CA ARG A 100 8.10 -5.42 11.09
C ARG A 100 9.21 -6.29 10.56
N ILE A 101 9.82 -7.08 11.44
CA ILE A 101 10.89 -8.02 11.10
C ILE A 101 10.33 -9.43 11.18
N PHE A 102 10.48 -10.19 10.11
CA PHE A 102 10.07 -11.58 10.00
C PHE A 102 11.30 -12.44 9.74
N VAL A 103 11.37 -13.56 10.41
CA VAL A 103 12.39 -14.61 10.20
C VAL A 103 11.64 -15.91 9.88
N ASP A 104 11.99 -16.55 8.78
CA ASP A 104 11.34 -17.78 8.29
C ASP A 104 9.80 -17.67 8.21
N GLY A 105 9.31 -16.46 7.89
CA GLY A 105 7.88 -16.15 7.77
C GLY A 105 7.19 -15.76 9.09
N GLU A 106 7.87 -15.85 10.23
CA GLU A 106 7.32 -15.54 11.56
C GLU A 106 7.69 -14.12 11.99
N LEU A 107 6.73 -13.35 12.53
CA LEU A 107 6.98 -12.01 13.08
C LEU A 107 7.83 -12.13 14.36
N THR A 108 9.04 -11.60 14.30
CA THR A 108 9.98 -11.64 15.43
C THR A 108 10.09 -10.32 16.18
N GLY A 109 9.67 -9.21 15.59
CA GLY A 109 9.70 -7.91 16.25
C GLY A 109 9.20 -6.75 15.42
N GLU A 110 8.98 -5.61 16.10
CA GLU A 110 8.72 -4.31 15.50
C GLU A 110 9.79 -3.32 15.99
N VAL A 111 10.31 -2.50 15.07
CA VAL A 111 11.36 -1.51 15.36
C VAL A 111 11.04 -0.16 14.68
N GLU A 112 11.62 0.93 15.19
CA GLU A 112 11.42 2.28 14.65
C GLU A 112 12.48 2.66 13.62
N ASP A 113 13.62 1.97 13.60
CA ASP A 113 14.67 2.10 12.58
C ASP A 113 15.35 0.75 12.30
N LEU A 114 16.05 0.68 11.16
CA LEU A 114 16.74 -0.53 10.71
C LEU A 114 18.26 -0.42 10.80
N GLN A 115 18.85 0.62 11.38
CA GLN A 115 20.30 0.85 11.36
C GLN A 115 21.08 -0.34 11.94
N ARG A 116 20.57 -0.97 13.02
CA ARG A 116 21.18 -2.14 13.66
C ARG A 116 20.83 -3.47 13.00
N HIS A 117 19.84 -3.48 12.11
CA HIS A 117 19.34 -4.66 11.38
C HIS A 117 19.80 -4.67 9.93
N TRP A 118 20.48 -3.58 9.49
CA TRP A 118 20.89 -3.44 8.11
C TRP A 118 22.07 -4.34 7.78
N ARG A 119 22.00 -4.97 6.60
CA ARG A 119 23.04 -5.85 6.06
C ARG A 119 23.32 -5.45 4.61
N GLU A 120 24.53 -5.72 4.14
CA GLU A 120 24.97 -5.39 2.76
C GLU A 120 24.29 -6.24 1.69
N ASP A 121 23.65 -7.33 2.06
CA ASP A 121 22.90 -8.20 1.15
C ASP A 121 21.42 -7.85 1.03
N LEU A 122 20.91 -6.86 1.77
CA LEU A 122 19.52 -6.48 1.74
C LEU A 122 19.16 -5.67 0.49
N VAL A 123 18.02 -6.01 -0.12
CA VAL A 123 17.44 -5.33 -1.26
C VAL A 123 16.07 -4.80 -0.89
N SER A 124 15.87 -3.49 -1.02
CA SER A 124 14.60 -2.83 -0.73
C SER A 124 13.75 -2.72 -1.98
N PHE A 125 12.49 -3.05 -1.84
CA PHE A 125 11.43 -2.87 -2.84
C PHE A 125 10.40 -1.89 -2.29
N VAL A 126 9.97 -0.93 -3.11
CA VAL A 126 8.88 -0.02 -2.80
C VAL A 126 7.78 -0.22 -3.82
N LEU A 127 6.59 -0.55 -3.34
CA LEU A 127 5.42 -0.85 -4.14
C LEU A 127 4.36 0.25 -3.95
N GLY A 128 3.62 0.56 -5.00
CA GLY A 128 2.54 1.54 -4.96
C GLY A 128 1.38 1.11 -4.04
N CYS A 129 0.55 2.08 -3.68
CA CYS A 129 -0.62 1.88 -2.83
C CYS A 129 -1.85 2.57 -3.40
N SER A 130 -3.02 2.05 -3.06
CA SER A 130 -4.33 2.60 -3.46
C SER A 130 -4.56 4.05 -3.01
N PHE A 131 -3.86 4.53 -2.01
CA PHE A 131 -4.00 5.92 -1.53
C PHE A 131 -3.80 6.94 -2.64
N SER A 132 -2.93 6.66 -3.63
CA SER A 132 -2.69 7.55 -4.75
C SER A 132 -3.91 7.73 -5.66
N PHE A 133 -4.66 6.66 -5.98
CA PHE A 133 -5.89 6.78 -6.77
C PHE A 133 -7.10 7.19 -5.92
N GLU A 134 -7.10 6.90 -4.62
CA GLU A 134 -8.17 7.30 -3.69
C GLU A 134 -8.28 8.83 -3.60
N GLU A 135 -7.16 9.53 -3.61
CA GLU A 135 -7.15 11.00 -3.70
C GLU A 135 -7.90 11.48 -4.94
N ALA A 136 -7.66 10.84 -6.11
CA ALA A 136 -8.36 11.17 -7.35
C ALA A 136 -9.86 10.86 -7.29
N LEU A 137 -10.27 9.76 -6.65
CA LEU A 137 -11.67 9.43 -6.41
C LEU A 137 -12.34 10.50 -5.54
N MET A 138 -11.73 10.88 -4.43
CA MET A 138 -12.25 11.91 -3.52
C MET A 138 -12.30 13.28 -4.21
N ALA A 139 -11.29 13.65 -4.98
CA ALA A 139 -11.28 14.90 -5.76
C ALA A 139 -12.40 14.94 -6.81
N ALA A 140 -12.79 13.78 -7.34
CA ALA A 140 -13.94 13.65 -8.24
C ALA A 140 -15.30 13.62 -7.53
N GLY A 141 -15.32 13.76 -6.20
CA GLY A 141 -16.54 13.73 -5.37
C GLY A 141 -17.11 12.32 -5.15
N LEU A 142 -16.33 11.28 -5.38
CA LEU A 142 -16.75 9.90 -5.10
C LEU A 142 -16.52 9.57 -3.62
N PRO A 143 -17.55 9.05 -2.90
CA PRO A 143 -17.44 8.79 -1.48
C PRO A 143 -16.59 7.54 -1.23
N LEU A 144 -15.70 7.60 -0.25
CA LEU A 144 -15.01 6.44 0.30
C LEU A 144 -15.56 6.18 1.70
N ARG A 145 -16.55 5.30 1.81
CA ARG A 145 -17.32 5.07 3.04
C ARG A 145 -16.44 4.73 4.25
N TYR A 146 -15.47 3.86 4.09
CA TYR A 146 -14.57 3.50 5.18
C TYR A 146 -13.79 4.72 5.71
N VAL A 147 -13.40 5.64 4.79
CA VAL A 147 -12.73 6.89 5.12
C VAL A 147 -13.66 7.82 5.89
N GLU A 148 -14.91 7.98 5.44
CA GLU A 148 -15.92 8.80 6.12
C GLU A 148 -16.24 8.28 7.53
N GLN A 149 -16.12 6.98 7.74
CA GLN A 149 -16.33 6.30 9.03
C GLN A 149 -15.08 6.29 9.93
N GLY A 150 -13.92 6.75 9.43
CA GLY A 150 -12.65 6.70 10.16
C GLY A 150 -12.15 5.26 10.39
N ARG A 151 -12.40 4.36 9.44
CA ARG A 151 -12.05 2.94 9.45
C ARG A 151 -10.96 2.65 8.45
N ASN A 152 -10.41 1.44 8.50
CA ASN A 152 -9.48 0.92 7.50
C ASN A 152 -10.26 0.23 6.38
N VAL A 153 -9.73 0.33 5.14
CA VAL A 153 -10.32 -0.35 3.98
C VAL A 153 -10.39 -1.87 4.23
N PRO A 154 -11.54 -2.53 3.94
CA PRO A 154 -11.65 -3.97 4.07
C PRO A 154 -10.85 -4.68 2.97
N MET A 155 -10.08 -5.68 3.36
CA MET A 155 -9.25 -6.50 2.48
C MET A 155 -9.60 -7.97 2.63
N TYR A 156 -9.64 -8.68 1.49
CA TYR A 156 -10.08 -10.07 1.42
C TYR A 156 -9.07 -10.91 0.66
N ARG A 157 -8.77 -12.12 1.15
CA ARG A 157 -8.12 -13.16 0.35
C ARG A 157 -9.12 -13.73 -0.62
N THR A 158 -8.71 -13.90 -1.88
CA THR A 158 -9.55 -14.48 -2.93
C THR A 158 -9.15 -15.91 -3.24
N SER A 159 -9.95 -16.59 -4.08
CA SER A 159 -9.59 -17.88 -4.70
C SER A 159 -8.66 -17.71 -5.90
N VAL A 160 -8.47 -16.50 -6.41
CA VAL A 160 -7.68 -16.20 -7.60
C VAL A 160 -6.18 -16.37 -7.32
N ASP A 161 -5.50 -17.17 -8.14
CA ASP A 161 -4.05 -17.35 -8.03
C ASP A 161 -3.29 -16.16 -8.64
N THR A 162 -2.16 -15.80 -8.01
CA THR A 162 -1.16 -14.94 -8.64
C THR A 162 -0.32 -15.74 -9.64
N VAL A 163 0.30 -15.04 -10.58
CA VAL A 163 1.26 -15.66 -11.51
C VAL A 163 2.56 -15.96 -10.76
N PRO A 164 2.98 -17.22 -10.61
CA PRO A 164 4.13 -17.56 -9.80
C PRO A 164 5.45 -17.14 -10.44
N ALA A 165 6.44 -16.83 -9.58
CA ALA A 165 7.84 -16.62 -9.98
C ALA A 165 8.76 -17.21 -8.90
N GLY A 166 9.48 -18.26 -9.22
CA GLY A 166 10.31 -18.98 -8.27
C GLY A 166 9.54 -19.44 -7.04
N ARG A 167 10.02 -19.01 -5.86
CA ARG A 167 9.42 -19.31 -4.55
C ARG A 167 8.12 -18.55 -4.30
N PHE A 168 7.91 -17.42 -4.98
CA PHE A 168 6.78 -16.53 -4.74
C PHE A 168 5.55 -16.97 -5.52
N ARG A 169 4.51 -17.36 -4.80
CA ARG A 169 3.20 -17.77 -5.29
C ARG A 169 2.17 -17.62 -4.18
N GLY A 170 0.92 -17.37 -4.52
CA GLY A 170 -0.15 -17.28 -3.52
C GLY A 170 -1.45 -16.79 -4.11
N LYS A 171 -2.38 -16.44 -3.25
CA LYS A 171 -3.69 -15.91 -3.64
C LYS A 171 -3.65 -14.39 -3.72
N LEU A 172 -4.39 -13.85 -4.68
CA LEU A 172 -4.63 -12.42 -4.79
C LEU A 172 -5.39 -11.92 -3.57
N VAL A 173 -4.92 -10.84 -2.96
CA VAL A 173 -5.68 -10.07 -1.98
C VAL A 173 -6.29 -8.87 -2.68
N VAL A 174 -7.55 -8.57 -2.35
CA VAL A 174 -8.26 -7.42 -2.89
C VAL A 174 -8.74 -6.50 -1.77
N SER A 175 -8.83 -5.20 -2.05
CA SER A 175 -9.50 -4.22 -1.20
C SER A 175 -10.84 -3.84 -1.83
N MET A 176 -11.89 -3.66 -1.01
CA MET A 176 -13.26 -3.42 -1.50
C MET A 176 -13.75 -2.02 -1.17
N ARG A 177 -14.45 -1.43 -2.13
CA ARG A 177 -15.18 -0.17 -1.94
C ARG A 177 -16.54 -0.26 -2.63
N PRO A 178 -17.64 0.07 -1.91
CA PRO A 178 -18.98 0.07 -2.48
C PRO A 178 -19.26 1.39 -3.20
N PHE A 179 -19.91 1.30 -4.35
CA PHE A 179 -20.38 2.46 -5.13
C PHE A 179 -21.75 2.20 -5.73
N ARG A 180 -22.56 3.25 -5.91
CA ARG A 180 -23.73 3.20 -6.79
C ARG A 180 -23.29 2.96 -8.24
N PRO A 181 -24.13 2.36 -9.11
CA PRO A 181 -23.75 1.99 -10.48
C PRO A 181 -23.08 3.12 -11.27
N ALA A 182 -23.66 4.34 -11.24
CA ALA A 182 -23.08 5.49 -11.94
C ALA A 182 -21.69 5.89 -11.39
N ASP A 183 -21.51 5.86 -10.06
CA ASP A 183 -20.24 6.16 -9.43
C ASP A 183 -19.23 5.02 -9.60
N ALA A 184 -19.70 3.78 -9.71
CA ALA A 184 -18.85 2.63 -10.03
C ALA A 184 -18.19 2.79 -11.41
N ILE A 185 -18.92 3.22 -12.42
CA ILE A 185 -18.39 3.50 -13.76
C ILE A 185 -17.29 4.58 -13.67
N ARG A 186 -17.56 5.69 -13.00
CA ARG A 186 -16.58 6.78 -12.81
C ARG A 186 -15.36 6.32 -12.02
N ALA A 187 -15.56 5.50 -10.99
CA ALA A 187 -14.45 4.97 -10.20
C ALA A 187 -13.54 4.07 -11.05
N ILE A 188 -14.09 3.24 -11.94
CA ILE A 188 -13.34 2.41 -12.88
C ILE A 188 -12.52 3.29 -13.84
N GLU A 189 -13.14 4.30 -14.45
CA GLU A 189 -12.49 5.21 -15.39
C GLU A 189 -11.35 6.02 -14.76
N ILE A 190 -11.59 6.53 -13.54
CA ILE A 190 -10.57 7.29 -12.79
C ILE A 190 -9.40 6.38 -12.44
N THR A 191 -9.65 5.22 -11.83
CA THR A 191 -8.58 4.35 -11.35
C THR A 191 -7.84 3.65 -12.48
N ALA A 192 -8.46 3.44 -13.65
CA ALA A 192 -7.80 2.92 -14.84
C ALA A 192 -6.59 3.77 -15.26
N ARG A 193 -6.61 5.06 -14.98
CA ARG A 193 -5.50 5.99 -15.27
C ARG A 193 -4.30 5.84 -14.34
N TYR A 194 -4.37 4.99 -13.32
CA TYR A 194 -3.32 4.80 -12.32
C TYR A 194 -2.76 3.36 -12.32
N PRO A 195 -2.28 2.83 -13.47
CA PRO A 195 -1.84 1.42 -13.57
C PRO A 195 -0.65 1.12 -12.64
N ARG A 196 0.18 2.13 -12.32
CA ARG A 196 1.34 2.01 -11.42
C ARG A 196 0.97 2.00 -9.93
N VAL A 197 -0.31 2.08 -9.60
CA VAL A 197 -0.84 1.98 -8.22
C VAL A 197 -2.16 1.21 -8.20
N HIS A 198 -2.16 0.01 -8.80
CA HIS A 198 -3.21 -0.99 -8.92
C HIS A 198 -4.19 -0.83 -10.10
N GLY A 199 -4.33 0.35 -10.71
CA GLY A 199 -5.19 0.55 -11.88
C GLY A 199 -6.68 0.34 -11.60
N SER A 200 -7.42 -0.12 -12.61
CA SER A 200 -8.84 -0.44 -12.50
C SER A 200 -9.10 -1.65 -11.59
N PRO A 201 -10.34 -1.79 -11.05
CA PRO A 201 -10.72 -2.97 -10.31
C PRO A 201 -10.44 -4.28 -11.05
N VAL A 202 -10.25 -5.35 -10.31
CA VAL A 202 -10.08 -6.71 -10.86
C VAL A 202 -11.38 -7.50 -10.84
N HIS A 203 -12.37 -7.04 -10.05
CA HIS A 203 -13.69 -7.65 -9.96
C HIS A 203 -14.76 -6.62 -9.53
N ILE A 204 -15.99 -6.84 -9.94
CA ILE A 204 -17.16 -6.03 -9.58
C ILE A 204 -18.36 -6.94 -9.28
N GLY A 205 -19.15 -6.57 -8.28
CA GLY A 205 -20.35 -7.32 -7.88
C GLY A 205 -20.01 -8.59 -7.13
N ARG A 206 -20.70 -9.65 -7.37
CA ARG A 206 -20.70 -10.98 -6.76
C ARG A 206 -19.34 -11.43 -6.18
N PRO A 207 -19.11 -11.27 -4.86
CA PRO A 207 -17.84 -11.62 -4.22
C PRO A 207 -17.55 -13.13 -4.20
N ASP A 208 -18.59 -13.95 -4.22
CA ASP A 208 -18.52 -15.41 -4.25
C ASP A 208 -17.76 -15.95 -5.49
N LEU A 209 -17.82 -15.23 -6.62
CA LEU A 209 -17.08 -15.58 -7.85
C LEU A 209 -15.54 -15.49 -7.71
N ILE A 210 -15.07 -14.78 -6.70
CA ILE A 210 -13.65 -14.69 -6.37
C ILE A 210 -13.32 -15.29 -5.00
N GLY A 211 -14.23 -16.15 -4.48
CA GLY A 211 -14.03 -16.89 -3.24
C GLY A 211 -14.13 -16.07 -1.96
N ILE A 212 -14.92 -15.00 -1.97
CA ILE A 212 -15.25 -14.21 -0.79
C ILE A 212 -16.68 -14.54 -0.38
N ASP A 213 -16.85 -15.31 0.69
CA ASP A 213 -18.15 -15.80 1.16
C ASP A 213 -18.91 -14.76 1.98
N ASP A 214 -18.21 -13.88 2.70
CA ASP A 214 -18.82 -12.93 3.64
C ASP A 214 -18.06 -11.60 3.68
N LEU A 215 -18.66 -10.54 3.18
CA LEU A 215 -18.12 -9.17 3.22
C LEU A 215 -18.09 -8.57 4.63
N ALA A 216 -18.83 -9.13 5.59
CA ALA A 216 -18.79 -8.69 6.98
C ALA A 216 -17.54 -9.19 7.73
N ARG A 217 -16.76 -10.11 7.12
CA ARG A 217 -15.56 -10.71 7.70
C ARG A 217 -14.33 -10.51 6.83
N PRO A 218 -13.81 -9.27 6.72
CA PRO A 218 -12.57 -9.04 6.00
C PRO A 218 -11.40 -9.78 6.68
N TRP A 219 -10.42 -10.20 5.88
CA TRP A 219 -9.18 -10.79 6.42
C TRP A 219 -8.33 -9.75 7.17
N VAL A 220 -8.30 -8.50 6.66
CA VAL A 220 -7.64 -7.34 7.29
C VAL A 220 -8.50 -6.10 7.03
N GLY A 221 -8.43 -5.13 7.94
CA GLY A 221 -9.24 -3.92 7.87
C GLY A 221 -10.60 -4.08 8.55
N ASP A 222 -11.48 -3.12 8.34
CA ASP A 222 -12.79 -3.05 8.98
C ASP A 222 -13.90 -3.33 7.97
N PRO A 223 -14.97 -4.05 8.34
CA PRO A 223 -16.07 -4.32 7.41
C PRO A 223 -16.73 -3.01 6.98
N THR A 224 -17.02 -2.93 5.69
CA THR A 224 -17.73 -1.81 5.08
C THR A 224 -19.05 -2.32 4.50
N GLU A 225 -20.16 -1.73 4.92
CA GLU A 225 -21.48 -2.05 4.42
C GLU A 225 -21.59 -1.80 2.91
N VAL A 226 -22.22 -2.74 2.21
CA VAL A 226 -22.68 -2.57 0.81
C VAL A 226 -24.20 -2.45 0.87
N ARG A 227 -24.76 -1.34 0.41
CA ARG A 227 -26.22 -1.09 0.39
C ARG A 227 -26.85 -1.75 -0.82
N ASP A 228 -28.18 -1.91 -0.79
CA ASP A 228 -28.94 -2.59 -1.85
C ASP A 228 -28.82 -1.91 -3.23
N ASP A 229 -28.56 -0.59 -3.25
CA ASP A 229 -28.36 0.22 -4.45
C ASP A 229 -26.89 0.37 -4.86
N GLU A 230 -25.98 -0.42 -4.27
CA GLU A 230 -24.53 -0.34 -4.50
C GLU A 230 -23.93 -1.65 -5.01
N LEU A 231 -22.82 -1.52 -5.68
CA LEU A 231 -21.99 -2.62 -6.13
C LEU A 231 -20.65 -2.60 -5.39
N PRO A 232 -20.18 -3.72 -4.85
CA PRO A 232 -18.81 -3.82 -4.34
C PRO A 232 -17.83 -3.90 -5.51
N LEU A 233 -16.84 -3.02 -5.53
CA LEU A 233 -15.73 -3.02 -6.45
C LEU A 233 -14.48 -3.49 -5.71
N PHE A 234 -13.70 -4.36 -6.36
CA PHE A 234 -12.53 -4.99 -5.76
C PHE A 234 -11.26 -4.63 -6.56
N TRP A 235 -10.33 -3.95 -5.90
CA TRP A 235 -9.02 -3.63 -6.44
C TRP A 235 -7.98 -4.60 -5.91
N ALA A 236 -7.02 -4.97 -6.75
CA ALA A 236 -5.82 -5.65 -6.28
C ALA A 236 -5.15 -4.83 -5.16
N CYS A 237 -4.59 -5.48 -4.15
CA CYS A 237 -4.10 -4.81 -2.95
C CYS A 237 -2.62 -5.10 -2.72
N GLY A 238 -1.88 -4.08 -2.27
CA GLY A 238 -0.47 -4.17 -1.88
C GLY A 238 -0.18 -5.09 -0.69
N VAL A 239 -1.21 -5.65 -0.05
CA VAL A 239 -1.06 -6.74 0.94
C VAL A 239 -0.80 -8.09 0.26
N THR A 240 -1.13 -8.25 -1.03
CA THR A 240 -0.82 -9.48 -1.79
C THR A 240 0.67 -9.84 -1.73
N PRO A 241 1.62 -8.95 -2.09
CA PRO A 241 3.04 -9.27 -2.01
C PRO A 241 3.48 -9.59 -0.58
N GLN A 242 2.96 -8.91 0.44
CA GLN A 242 3.28 -9.22 1.84
C GLN A 242 2.83 -10.63 2.20
N SER A 243 1.59 -11.03 1.87
CA SER A 243 1.10 -12.39 2.11
C SER A 243 1.98 -13.43 1.40
N VAL A 244 2.28 -13.22 0.12
CA VAL A 244 3.09 -14.13 -0.70
C VAL A 244 4.52 -14.28 -0.17
N VAL A 245 5.13 -13.18 0.29
CA VAL A 245 6.47 -13.21 0.88
C VAL A 245 6.47 -14.02 2.19
N LEU A 246 5.48 -13.81 3.05
CA LEU A 246 5.37 -14.57 4.31
C LEU A 246 5.14 -16.07 4.05
N ASP A 247 4.34 -16.42 3.04
CA ASP A 247 4.11 -17.81 2.63
C ASP A 247 5.38 -18.46 2.04
N ALA A 248 6.25 -17.67 1.37
CA ALA A 248 7.54 -18.13 0.85
C ALA A 248 8.62 -18.35 1.93
N LYS A 249 8.38 -17.85 3.16
CA LYS A 249 9.24 -18.00 4.35
C LYS A 249 10.71 -17.67 4.10
N PRO A 250 11.05 -16.46 3.65
CA PRO A 250 12.44 -16.08 3.50
C PRO A 250 13.14 -16.06 4.86
N SER A 251 14.46 -16.32 4.85
CA SER A 251 15.30 -16.27 6.06
C SER A 251 15.23 -14.93 6.80
N LEU A 252 14.93 -13.85 6.08
CA LEU A 252 14.62 -12.54 6.62
C LEU A 252 13.67 -11.82 5.66
N CYS A 253 12.65 -11.18 6.21
CA CYS A 253 11.83 -10.19 5.52
C CYS A 253 11.58 -9.01 6.45
N ILE A 254 11.73 -7.79 5.94
CA ILE A 254 11.37 -6.60 6.69
C ILE A 254 10.32 -5.84 5.88
N THR A 255 9.22 -5.46 6.53
CA THR A 255 8.16 -4.65 5.93
C THR A 255 7.91 -3.41 6.77
N HIS A 256 7.20 -2.42 6.22
CA HIS A 256 6.59 -1.40 7.06
C HIS A 256 5.48 -2.02 7.94
N ALA A 257 5.24 -1.47 9.12
CA ALA A 257 4.07 -1.84 9.92
C ALA A 257 2.78 -1.30 9.27
N PRO A 258 1.62 -1.94 9.45
CA PRO A 258 0.37 -1.48 8.85
C PRO A 258 0.10 0.02 9.12
N GLY A 259 -0.16 0.77 8.04
CA GLY A 259 -0.40 2.20 8.10
C GLY A 259 0.86 3.09 8.27
N HIS A 260 2.05 2.53 8.43
CA HIS A 260 3.32 3.25 8.61
C HIS A 260 4.14 3.24 7.31
N MET A 261 3.60 3.83 6.25
CA MET A 261 4.15 3.72 4.90
C MET A 261 5.32 4.68 4.67
N LEU A 262 6.13 4.41 3.65
CA LEU A 262 7.18 5.30 3.18
C LEU A 262 6.55 6.48 2.43
N VAL A 263 6.81 7.72 2.87
CA VAL A 263 6.39 8.94 2.18
C VAL A 263 7.47 9.35 1.18
N THR A 264 7.09 9.45 -0.10
CA THR A 264 8.01 9.72 -1.23
C THR A 264 7.85 11.13 -1.78
N ASP A 265 8.78 11.59 -2.61
CA ASP A 265 8.69 12.85 -3.35
C ASP A 265 7.95 12.72 -4.70
N LEU A 266 7.50 11.49 -5.05
CA LEU A 266 6.67 11.29 -6.23
C LEU A 266 5.28 11.89 -6.01
N GLU A 267 4.82 12.72 -6.91
CA GLU A 267 3.45 13.23 -6.89
C GLU A 267 2.46 12.16 -7.38
N ASN A 268 1.29 12.03 -6.72
CA ASN A 268 0.24 11.10 -7.13
C ASN A 268 -0.16 11.31 -8.60
N ARG A 269 -0.26 12.58 -9.05
CA ARG A 269 -0.60 12.91 -10.44
C ARG A 269 0.42 12.44 -11.47
N SER A 270 1.69 12.25 -11.09
CA SER A 270 2.75 11.74 -11.99
C SER A 270 2.59 10.26 -12.32
N LEU A 271 1.78 9.53 -11.55
CA LEU A 271 1.45 8.13 -11.78
C LEU A 271 0.23 7.93 -12.67
N ALA A 272 -0.49 9.01 -13.01
CA ALA A 272 -1.62 8.97 -13.91
C ALA A 272 -1.14 8.90 -15.37
N GLU A 273 -1.70 7.96 -16.13
CA GLU A 273 -1.58 7.92 -17.60
C GLU A 273 -2.69 8.75 -18.23
N ARG A 274 -2.39 9.34 -19.41
CA ARG A 274 -3.33 10.21 -20.15
C ARG A 274 -4.39 9.41 -20.88
#